data_b74ceb646bbbbdba75c7385a6b2b56ca
#
_entry.id   b74ceb646bbbbdba75c7385a6b2b56ca
#
_cell.length_a   1.000
_cell.length_b   1.000
_cell.length_c   1.000
_cell.angle_alpha   90.00
_cell.angle_beta   90.00
_cell.angle_gamma   90.00
#
_symmetry.space_group_name_H-M   'P 1'
#
loop_
_entity.id
_entity.type
_entity.pdbx_description
1 polymer ?
#
loop_
_entity_poly.entity_id
_entity_poly.type
_entity_poly.pdbx_seq_one_letter_code
_entity_poly.pdbx_strand_id
1 'polypeptide(L)'
;MRFIRMTMLSVVIATAVGAPSLAGVAHAQGAKATINDPVGPPPDPTHIPTVLPEDIKWTGQEGRQQQARLFGDSSKPGLYGVVIKWYPGNFSQPHFHDQERYAYVISGTWWVSTSNVYDEKTTYPVHAGTVAIDKANTVHWDGARQGEKEPAVLVLVGMGPVKTTQVDENGKPKATPPAR
;
A
#
# COMPACT_ATOMS: atom_id res chain seq x y z
N MET A 1 60.59 -64.38 31.88
CA MET A 1 59.59 -63.85 30.98
C MET A 1 59.31 -62.42 31.38
N ARG A 2 59.80 -61.42 30.68
CA ARG A 2 59.56 -60.00 30.93
C ARG A 2 58.55 -59.51 29.90
N PHE A 3 57.36 -59.05 30.32
CA PHE A 3 56.38 -58.44 29.48
C PHE A 3 56.71 -56.92 29.29
N ILE A 4 56.98 -56.52 28.07
CA ILE A 4 57.17 -55.12 27.67
C ILE A 4 55.77 -54.54 27.47
N ARG A 5 55.38 -53.57 28.28
CA ARG A 5 54.17 -52.76 28.02
C ARG A 5 54.51 -51.67 27.01
N MET A 6 53.89 -51.75 25.87
CA MET A 6 53.97 -50.74 24.83
C MET A 6 52.84 -49.69 25.06
N THR A 7 53.23 -48.50 25.44
CA THR A 7 52.30 -47.37 25.63
C THR A 7 52.08 -46.73 24.28
N MET A 8 50.83 -46.82 23.77
CA MET A 8 50.46 -46.07 22.55
C MET A 8 50.13 -44.63 22.94
N LEU A 9 50.88 -43.70 22.37
CA LEU A 9 50.64 -42.26 22.45
C LEU A 9 49.61 -41.88 21.37
N SER A 10 48.35 -41.63 21.72
CA SER A 10 47.35 -41.16 20.80
C SER A 10 47.49 -39.65 20.62
N VAL A 11 47.93 -39.25 19.43
CA VAL A 11 47.94 -37.85 19.00
C VAL A 11 46.54 -37.50 18.52
N VAL A 12 45.84 -36.69 19.29
CA VAL A 12 44.55 -36.09 18.86
C VAL A 12 44.86 -34.82 18.05
N ILE A 13 44.70 -34.93 16.75
CA ILE A 13 44.75 -33.76 15.87
C ILE A 13 43.37 -33.11 15.93
N ALA A 14 43.25 -32.01 16.66
CA ALA A 14 42.04 -31.18 16.63
C ALA A 14 42.05 -30.34 15.33
N THR A 15 41.28 -30.77 14.37
CA THR A 15 40.99 -29.93 13.18
C THR A 15 39.92 -28.89 13.60
N ALA A 16 40.36 -27.66 13.76
CA ALA A 16 39.45 -26.52 13.92
C ALA A 16 38.72 -26.28 12.58
N VAL A 17 37.51 -26.77 12.45
CA VAL A 17 36.60 -26.38 11.38
C VAL A 17 36.12 -24.97 11.67
N GLY A 18 36.74 -24.00 11.03
CA GLY A 18 36.25 -22.60 11.06
C GLY A 18 34.87 -22.55 10.44
N ALA A 19 33.85 -22.26 11.26
CA ALA A 19 32.52 -21.95 10.76
C ALA A 19 32.59 -20.66 9.91
N PRO A 20 31.99 -20.64 8.71
CA PRO A 20 31.90 -19.40 7.95
C PRO A 20 31.06 -18.43 8.77
N SER A 21 31.65 -17.30 9.15
CA SER A 21 30.95 -16.15 9.68
C SER A 21 29.90 -15.73 8.64
N LEU A 22 28.63 -15.94 8.93
CA LEU A 22 27.54 -15.30 8.23
C LEU A 22 27.66 -13.80 8.53
N ALA A 23 28.42 -13.09 7.68
CA ALA A 23 28.35 -11.65 7.65
C ALA A 23 26.88 -11.29 7.39
N GLY A 24 26.20 -10.87 8.43
CA GLY A 24 24.81 -10.39 8.33
C GLY A 24 24.78 -9.32 7.24
N VAL A 25 23.96 -9.55 6.23
CA VAL A 25 23.59 -8.51 5.28
C VAL A 25 22.87 -7.45 6.14
N ALA A 26 23.63 -6.43 6.56
CA ALA A 26 23.03 -5.24 7.14
C ALA A 26 22.09 -4.69 6.06
N HIS A 27 20.82 -4.89 6.23
CA HIS A 27 19.82 -4.10 5.51
C HIS A 27 20.14 -2.66 5.88
N ALA A 28 20.71 -1.94 4.94
CA ALA A 28 20.79 -0.50 5.06
C ALA A 28 19.33 -0.03 5.25
N GLN A 29 18.95 0.22 6.50
CA GLN A 29 17.79 1.04 6.78
C GLN A 29 18.09 2.34 6.07
N GLY A 30 17.37 2.57 4.96
CA GLY A 30 17.49 3.80 4.21
C GLY A 30 17.38 4.94 5.22
N ALA A 31 18.45 5.72 5.35
CA ALA A 31 18.43 6.91 6.18
C ALA A 31 17.17 7.65 5.76
N LYS A 32 16.25 7.90 6.72
CA LYS A 32 15.14 8.83 6.47
C LYS A 32 15.82 10.13 6.04
N ALA A 33 15.62 10.51 4.77
CA ALA A 33 16.05 11.80 4.30
C ALA A 33 15.48 12.81 5.30
N THR A 34 16.36 13.51 6.00
CA THR A 34 15.93 14.58 6.90
C THR A 34 15.62 15.79 6.03
N ILE A 35 14.63 16.56 6.42
CA ILE A 35 14.24 17.81 5.73
C ILE A 35 15.44 18.78 5.54
N ASN A 36 16.54 18.53 6.25
CA ASN A 36 17.77 19.31 6.23
C ASN A 36 18.89 18.73 5.36
N ASP A 37 18.68 17.59 4.67
CA ASP A 37 19.67 17.12 3.72
C ASP A 37 19.79 18.18 2.60
N PRO A 38 21.02 18.55 2.18
CA PRO A 38 21.21 19.51 1.10
C PRO A 38 20.65 18.90 -0.18
N VAL A 39 19.38 19.14 -0.41
CA VAL A 39 18.71 18.82 -1.65
C VAL A 39 19.19 19.83 -2.68
N GLY A 40 19.62 19.40 -3.83
CA GLY A 40 19.89 20.30 -4.94
C GLY A 40 18.68 21.17 -5.24
N PRO A 41 18.79 22.18 -6.10
CA PRO A 41 17.64 22.97 -6.48
C PRO A 41 16.53 22.05 -7.01
N PRO A 42 15.25 22.39 -6.73
CA PRO A 42 14.14 21.58 -7.23
C PRO A 42 14.23 21.47 -8.76
N PRO A 43 13.73 20.37 -9.34
CA PRO A 43 13.68 20.21 -10.80
C PRO A 43 12.99 21.41 -11.45
N ASP A 44 13.43 21.81 -12.62
CA ASP A 44 12.74 22.83 -13.39
C ASP A 44 11.28 22.39 -13.63
N PRO A 45 10.29 23.13 -13.11
CA PRO A 45 8.89 22.72 -13.18
C PRO A 45 8.31 22.77 -14.61
N THR A 46 9.04 23.37 -15.56
CA THR A 46 8.64 23.35 -16.98
C THR A 46 9.00 22.02 -17.64
N HIS A 47 9.93 21.26 -17.07
CA HIS A 47 10.37 19.95 -17.56
C HIS A 47 9.83 18.79 -16.70
N ILE A 48 9.87 18.94 -15.37
CA ILE A 48 9.43 17.92 -14.42
C ILE A 48 8.52 18.58 -13.37
N PRO A 49 7.22 18.80 -13.69
CA PRO A 49 6.28 19.27 -12.68
C PRO A 49 6.22 18.32 -11.50
N THR A 50 6.42 18.81 -10.28
CA THR A 50 6.40 17.99 -9.07
C THR A 50 5.30 18.48 -8.12
N VAL A 51 4.74 17.52 -7.36
CA VAL A 51 3.89 17.80 -6.19
C VAL A 51 4.57 17.15 -4.99
N LEU A 52 5.13 17.96 -4.13
CA LEU A 52 5.77 17.47 -2.91
C LEU A 52 4.73 17.02 -1.89
N PRO A 53 5.06 16.11 -0.96
CA PRO A 53 4.10 15.62 0.05
C PRO A 53 3.42 16.74 0.84
N GLU A 54 4.15 17.81 1.17
CA GLU A 54 3.66 18.98 1.88
C GLU A 54 2.72 19.86 1.05
N ASP A 55 2.78 19.75 -0.27
CA ASP A 55 1.94 20.51 -1.20
C ASP A 55 0.62 19.79 -1.53
N ILE A 56 0.45 18.54 -1.11
CA ILE A 56 -0.76 17.77 -1.34
C ILE A 56 -1.96 18.45 -0.66
N LYS A 57 -2.94 18.84 -1.45
CA LYS A 57 -4.17 19.49 -0.96
C LYS A 57 -5.22 18.44 -0.64
N TRP A 58 -5.18 17.93 0.58
CA TRP A 58 -6.11 16.95 1.07
C TRP A 58 -7.53 17.52 1.19
N THR A 59 -8.51 16.73 0.79
CA THR A 59 -9.95 16.97 0.96
C THR A 59 -10.56 15.77 1.69
N GLY A 60 -11.78 15.92 2.22
CA GLY A 60 -12.40 14.90 3.05
C GLY A 60 -12.16 15.13 4.54
N GLN A 61 -12.50 14.15 5.36
CA GLN A 61 -12.44 14.24 6.81
C GLN A 61 -11.19 13.55 7.34
N GLU A 62 -10.32 14.29 8.02
CA GLU A 62 -9.20 13.73 8.77
C GLU A 62 -9.72 12.77 9.86
N GLY A 63 -9.01 11.66 10.05
CA GLY A 63 -9.46 10.58 10.96
C GLY A 63 -10.47 9.62 10.34
N ARG A 64 -10.99 9.91 9.13
CA ARG A 64 -11.89 9.03 8.39
C ARG A 64 -11.34 8.65 7.01
N GLN A 65 -11.56 9.49 6.04
CA GLN A 65 -11.07 9.32 4.68
C GLN A 65 -10.70 10.68 4.12
N GLN A 66 -9.51 10.74 3.53
CA GLN A 66 -9.04 11.90 2.78
C GLN A 66 -8.61 11.49 1.38
N GLN A 67 -8.73 12.41 0.46
CA GLN A 67 -8.21 12.25 -0.90
C GLN A 67 -7.64 13.55 -1.43
N ALA A 68 -6.75 13.43 -2.40
CA ALA A 68 -6.22 14.58 -3.10
C ALA A 68 -5.98 14.23 -4.57
N ARG A 69 -6.19 15.21 -5.43
CA ARG A 69 -5.84 15.11 -6.84
C ARG A 69 -4.33 15.31 -7.01
N LEU A 70 -3.68 14.35 -7.65
CA LEU A 70 -2.26 14.46 -8.01
C LEU A 70 -2.08 15.08 -9.38
N PHE A 71 -2.87 14.64 -10.36
CA PHE A 71 -2.90 15.19 -11.72
C PHE A 71 -4.24 14.86 -12.40
N GLY A 72 -4.52 15.52 -13.50
CA GLY A 72 -5.76 15.33 -14.27
C GLY A 72 -7.01 15.66 -13.47
N ASP A 73 -8.16 15.18 -13.95
CA ASP A 73 -9.47 15.41 -13.31
C ASP A 73 -10.37 14.20 -13.60
N SER A 74 -10.76 13.46 -12.55
CA SER A 74 -11.58 12.27 -12.69
C SER A 74 -12.99 12.51 -13.24
N SER A 75 -13.44 13.77 -13.29
CA SER A 75 -14.74 14.16 -13.85
C SER A 75 -14.67 14.54 -15.34
N LYS A 76 -13.47 14.59 -15.92
CA LYS A 76 -13.22 15.03 -17.31
C LYS A 76 -12.54 13.94 -18.13
N PRO A 77 -12.68 13.95 -19.45
CA PRO A 77 -11.93 13.05 -20.32
C PRO A 77 -10.41 13.21 -20.13
N GLY A 78 -9.70 12.09 -20.03
CA GLY A 78 -8.25 12.03 -19.93
C GLY A 78 -7.74 11.28 -18.72
N LEU A 79 -6.42 11.14 -18.66
CA LEU A 79 -5.73 10.47 -17.56
C LEU A 79 -5.83 11.30 -16.27
N TYR A 80 -6.13 10.66 -15.17
CA TYR A 80 -6.10 11.28 -13.85
C TYR A 80 -5.39 10.40 -12.81
N GLY A 81 -4.91 11.04 -11.76
CA GLY A 81 -4.36 10.37 -10.58
C GLY A 81 -4.85 11.04 -9.30
N VAL A 82 -5.29 10.21 -8.36
CA VAL A 82 -5.68 10.64 -7.01
C VAL A 82 -4.94 9.81 -5.98
N VAL A 83 -4.60 10.42 -4.86
CA VAL A 83 -4.15 9.72 -3.67
C VAL A 83 -5.29 9.65 -2.66
N ILE A 84 -5.48 8.48 -2.05
CA ILE A 84 -6.50 8.24 -1.04
C ILE A 84 -5.82 7.80 0.25
N LYS A 85 -6.35 8.26 1.37
CA LYS A 85 -5.94 7.87 2.70
C LYS A 85 -7.15 7.38 3.48
N TRP A 86 -7.13 6.10 3.86
CA TRP A 86 -8.12 5.48 4.74
C TRP A 86 -7.56 5.38 6.15
N TYR A 87 -8.19 6.05 7.09
CA TYR A 87 -7.85 5.92 8.52
C TYR A 87 -8.46 4.64 9.10
N PRO A 88 -7.82 4.00 10.10
CA PRO A 88 -8.32 2.76 10.70
C PRO A 88 -9.78 2.84 11.16
N GLY A 89 -10.54 1.78 10.90
CA GLY A 89 -11.95 1.68 11.23
C GLY A 89 -12.90 2.36 10.23
N ASN A 90 -12.42 2.75 9.06
CA ASN A 90 -13.24 3.43 8.06
C ASN A 90 -13.21 2.71 6.72
N PHE A 91 -14.39 2.59 6.11
CA PHE A 91 -14.60 1.93 4.83
C PHE A 91 -15.60 2.70 3.95
N SER A 92 -15.48 2.49 2.64
CA SER A 92 -16.54 2.83 1.69
C SER A 92 -17.74 1.88 1.85
N GLN A 93 -18.85 2.20 1.22
CA GLN A 93 -19.99 1.30 1.05
C GLN A 93 -19.85 0.53 -0.27
N PRO A 94 -20.49 -0.66 -0.42
CA PRO A 94 -20.48 -1.41 -1.66
C PRO A 94 -20.88 -0.56 -2.87
N HIS A 95 -20.00 -0.54 -3.88
CA HIS A 95 -20.14 0.28 -5.08
C HIS A 95 -19.36 -0.31 -6.24
N PHE A 96 -19.54 0.23 -7.43
CA PHE A 96 -18.68 -0.03 -8.58
C PHE A 96 -18.36 1.28 -9.32
N HIS A 97 -17.36 1.22 -10.17
CA HIS A 97 -17.00 2.28 -11.10
C HIS A 97 -17.23 1.85 -12.53
N ASP A 98 -17.62 2.77 -13.40
CA ASP A 98 -17.86 2.52 -14.82
C ASP A 98 -16.58 2.48 -15.66
N GLN A 99 -15.43 2.82 -15.06
CA GLN A 99 -14.11 2.78 -15.67
C GLN A 99 -13.14 1.96 -14.81
N GLU A 100 -12.23 1.26 -15.47
CA GLU A 100 -11.14 0.55 -14.80
C GLU A 100 -10.12 1.52 -14.21
N ARG A 101 -9.62 1.18 -13.02
CA ARG A 101 -8.59 1.97 -12.32
C ARG A 101 -7.47 1.06 -11.81
N TYR A 102 -6.29 1.62 -11.72
CA TYR A 102 -5.10 0.95 -11.21
C TYR A 102 -4.73 1.54 -9.86
N ALA A 103 -4.69 0.69 -8.84
CA ALA A 103 -4.32 1.07 -7.49
C ALA A 103 -2.89 0.63 -7.19
N TYR A 104 -2.12 1.51 -6.54
CA TYR A 104 -0.84 1.16 -5.94
C TYR A 104 -0.85 1.54 -4.46
N VAL A 105 -0.68 0.55 -3.58
CA VAL A 105 -0.65 0.77 -2.13
C VAL A 105 0.73 1.27 -1.73
N ILE A 106 0.79 2.49 -1.18
CA ILE A 106 2.03 3.16 -0.77
C ILE A 106 2.42 2.76 0.64
N SER A 107 1.46 2.80 1.58
CA SER A 107 1.70 2.46 2.99
C SER A 107 0.46 1.87 3.66
N GLY A 108 0.65 1.22 4.79
CA GLY A 108 -0.41 0.56 5.55
C GLY A 108 -0.97 -0.68 4.86
N THR A 109 -2.16 -1.09 5.29
CA THR A 109 -2.89 -2.21 4.72
C THR A 109 -4.25 -1.71 4.21
N TRP A 110 -4.43 -1.80 2.89
CA TRP A 110 -5.71 -1.52 2.25
C TRP A 110 -6.57 -2.78 2.27
N TRP A 111 -7.72 -2.73 2.91
CA TRP A 111 -8.66 -3.84 3.04
C TRP A 111 -9.75 -3.71 2.01
N VAL A 112 -9.95 -4.75 1.20
CA VAL A 112 -10.89 -4.75 0.06
C VAL A 112 -11.84 -5.94 0.17
N SER A 113 -13.10 -5.73 -0.15
CA SER A 113 -14.10 -6.79 -0.33
C SER A 113 -14.80 -6.66 -1.67
N THR A 114 -15.17 -7.79 -2.25
CA THR A 114 -15.99 -7.88 -3.47
C THR A 114 -17.44 -8.29 -3.17
N SER A 115 -17.84 -8.28 -1.88
CA SER A 115 -19.19 -8.58 -1.46
C SER A 115 -20.14 -7.41 -1.73
N ASN A 116 -21.37 -7.71 -2.13
CA ASN A 116 -22.44 -6.70 -2.19
C ASN A 116 -22.94 -6.28 -0.80
N VAL A 117 -22.64 -7.08 0.23
CA VAL A 117 -23.03 -6.83 1.61
C VAL A 117 -21.83 -6.33 2.39
N TYR A 118 -22.04 -5.24 3.14
CA TYR A 118 -21.02 -4.72 4.03
C TYR A 118 -20.83 -5.67 5.23
N ASP A 119 -19.73 -6.40 5.24
CA ASP A 119 -19.26 -7.23 6.35
C ASP A 119 -17.73 -7.24 6.35
N GLU A 120 -17.11 -6.58 7.31
CA GLU A 120 -15.65 -6.47 7.40
C GLU A 120 -14.93 -7.83 7.42
N LYS A 121 -15.62 -8.91 7.81
CA LYS A 121 -15.07 -10.27 7.78
C LYS A 121 -14.78 -10.75 6.34
N THR A 122 -15.45 -10.19 5.35
CA THR A 122 -15.26 -10.52 3.93
C THR A 122 -14.09 -9.75 3.29
N THR A 123 -13.43 -8.85 4.04
CA THR A 123 -12.32 -8.08 3.48
C THR A 123 -11.03 -8.87 3.43
N TYR A 124 -10.26 -8.60 2.40
CA TYR A 124 -8.94 -9.17 2.13
C TYR A 124 -7.86 -8.08 2.27
N PRO A 125 -6.70 -8.37 2.91
CA PRO A 125 -5.64 -7.38 3.08
C PRO A 125 -4.79 -7.23 1.81
N VAL A 126 -4.58 -5.99 1.40
CA VAL A 126 -3.69 -5.60 0.31
C VAL A 126 -2.59 -4.72 0.89
N HIS A 127 -1.39 -5.27 0.99
CA HIS A 127 -0.27 -4.61 1.67
C HIS A 127 0.46 -3.60 0.79
N ALA A 128 1.20 -2.71 1.45
CA ALA A 128 2.10 -1.76 0.77
C ALA A 128 3.00 -2.46 -0.27
N GLY A 129 3.20 -1.81 -1.43
CA GLY A 129 3.93 -2.34 -2.57
C GLY A 129 3.06 -3.14 -3.56
N THR A 130 1.80 -3.42 -3.24
CA THR A 130 0.90 -4.17 -4.13
C THR A 130 0.30 -3.25 -5.19
N VAL A 131 0.20 -3.78 -6.42
CA VAL A 131 -0.62 -3.22 -7.51
C VAL A 131 -1.92 -4.04 -7.58
N ALA A 132 -3.04 -3.34 -7.63
CA ALA A 132 -4.36 -3.95 -7.82
C ALA A 132 -5.10 -3.29 -9.00
N ILE A 133 -5.96 -4.05 -9.65
CA ILE A 133 -6.82 -3.55 -10.73
C ILE A 133 -8.26 -3.53 -10.21
N ASP A 134 -8.81 -2.34 -10.10
CA ASP A 134 -10.22 -2.11 -9.83
C ASP A 134 -10.98 -2.14 -11.16
N LYS A 135 -11.52 -3.31 -11.49
CA LYS A 135 -12.15 -3.54 -12.79
C LYS A 135 -13.47 -2.79 -12.92
N ALA A 136 -13.69 -2.23 -14.09
CA ALA A 136 -14.95 -1.56 -14.41
C ALA A 136 -16.17 -2.45 -14.16
N ASN A 137 -17.23 -1.86 -13.61
CA ASN A 137 -18.53 -2.50 -13.35
C ASN A 137 -18.47 -3.72 -12.40
N THR A 138 -17.43 -3.84 -11.59
CA THR A 138 -17.32 -4.88 -10.56
C THR A 138 -17.53 -4.30 -9.17
N VAL A 139 -18.45 -4.90 -8.41
CA VAL A 139 -18.75 -4.41 -7.06
C VAL A 139 -17.58 -4.67 -6.13
N HIS A 140 -17.24 -3.66 -5.37
CA HIS A 140 -16.28 -3.74 -4.29
C HIS A 140 -16.57 -2.67 -3.23
N TRP A 141 -15.87 -2.76 -2.12
CA TRP A 141 -15.75 -1.72 -1.10
C TRP A 141 -14.44 -1.91 -0.35
N ASP A 142 -13.92 -0.84 0.20
CA ASP A 142 -12.54 -0.78 0.64
C ASP A 142 -12.34 0.21 1.79
N GLY A 143 -11.23 0.06 2.49
CA GLY A 143 -10.89 0.93 3.61
C GLY A 143 -9.70 0.42 4.41
N ALA A 144 -9.70 0.69 5.73
CA ALA A 144 -8.73 0.19 6.68
C ALA A 144 -9.45 -0.35 7.93
N ARG A 145 -9.10 -1.57 8.37
CA ARG A 145 -9.70 -2.19 9.55
C ARG A 145 -9.35 -1.44 10.82
N GLN A 146 -10.28 -1.50 11.77
CA GLN A 146 -9.99 -1.06 13.14
C GLN A 146 -8.82 -1.87 13.72
N GLY A 147 -7.86 -1.19 14.35
CA GLY A 147 -6.67 -1.81 14.92
C GLY A 147 -5.42 -1.76 14.04
N GLU A 148 -5.54 -1.34 12.76
CA GLU A 148 -4.35 -1.00 11.97
C GLU A 148 -3.58 0.12 12.67
N LYS A 149 -2.24 0.07 12.56
CA LYS A 149 -1.35 1.02 13.26
C LYS A 149 -1.22 2.36 12.53
N GLU A 150 -1.51 2.36 11.24
CA GLU A 150 -1.38 3.52 10.36
C GLU A 150 -2.47 3.51 9.29
N PRO A 151 -2.78 4.67 8.70
CA PRO A 151 -3.69 4.74 7.57
C PRO A 151 -3.18 3.95 6.36
N ALA A 152 -4.12 3.35 5.62
CA ALA A 152 -3.81 2.85 4.28
C ALA A 152 -3.75 4.02 3.31
N VAL A 153 -2.61 4.18 2.61
CA VAL A 153 -2.41 5.20 1.59
C VAL A 153 -2.20 4.53 0.25
N LEU A 154 -3.00 4.90 -0.73
CA LEU A 154 -2.90 4.36 -2.09
C LEU A 154 -3.08 5.44 -3.14
N VAL A 155 -2.44 5.24 -4.29
CA VAL A 155 -2.68 6.04 -5.50
C VAL A 155 -3.59 5.25 -6.42
N LEU A 156 -4.60 5.93 -6.97
CA LEU A 156 -5.46 5.43 -8.04
C LEU A 156 -5.19 6.22 -9.30
N VAL A 157 -4.98 5.50 -10.40
CA VAL A 157 -4.80 6.07 -11.74
C VAL A 157 -5.86 5.47 -12.67
N GLY A 158 -6.49 6.31 -13.47
CA GLY A 158 -7.52 5.87 -14.41
C GLY A 158 -7.78 6.87 -15.51
N MET A 159 -8.74 6.53 -16.37
CA MET A 159 -9.25 7.44 -17.40
C MET A 159 -10.58 8.02 -16.94
N GLY A 160 -10.70 9.34 -16.99
CA GLY A 160 -11.97 10.03 -16.74
C GLY A 160 -12.79 10.21 -18.03
N PRO A 161 -14.09 10.57 -17.91
CA PRO A 161 -14.80 10.70 -16.64
C PRO A 161 -15.09 9.35 -16.00
N VAL A 162 -15.02 9.26 -14.67
CA VAL A 162 -15.37 8.06 -13.92
C VAL A 162 -16.56 8.35 -13.00
N LYS A 163 -17.52 7.43 -13.01
CA LYS A 163 -18.70 7.48 -12.14
C LYS A 163 -18.65 6.37 -11.11
N THR A 164 -18.95 6.71 -9.86
CA THR A 164 -19.17 5.76 -8.77
C THR A 164 -20.65 5.50 -8.60
N THR A 165 -21.07 4.24 -8.55
CA THR A 165 -22.45 3.83 -8.35
C THR A 165 -22.55 2.94 -7.12
N GLN A 166 -23.28 3.40 -6.09
CA GLN A 166 -23.59 2.62 -4.89
C GLN A 166 -24.56 1.49 -5.24
N VAL A 167 -24.41 0.33 -4.58
CA VAL A 167 -25.28 -0.82 -4.79
C VAL A 167 -25.97 -1.27 -3.50
N ASP A 168 -27.12 -1.94 -3.65
CA ASP A 168 -27.79 -2.65 -2.59
C ASP A 168 -27.18 -4.05 -2.35
N GLU A 169 -27.72 -4.80 -1.40
CA GLU A 169 -27.27 -6.15 -1.05
C GLU A 169 -27.41 -7.18 -2.20
N ASN A 170 -28.22 -6.88 -3.20
CA ASN A 170 -28.38 -7.70 -4.40
C ASN A 170 -27.44 -7.23 -5.54
N GLY A 171 -26.55 -6.25 -5.29
CA GLY A 171 -25.66 -5.70 -6.29
C GLY A 171 -26.33 -4.74 -7.28
N LYS A 172 -27.59 -4.33 -7.04
CA LYS A 172 -28.29 -3.40 -7.91
C LYS A 172 -27.98 -1.95 -7.56
N PRO A 173 -27.86 -1.07 -8.55
CA PRO A 173 -27.66 0.35 -8.31
C PRO A 173 -28.72 0.93 -7.35
N LYS A 174 -28.25 1.61 -6.29
CA LYS A 174 -29.13 2.40 -5.44
C LYS A 174 -29.57 3.66 -6.16
N ALA A 175 -30.81 4.05 -5.98
CA ALA A 175 -31.29 5.34 -6.47
C ALA A 175 -30.41 6.46 -5.87
N THR A 176 -29.88 7.34 -6.70
CA THR A 176 -29.17 8.53 -6.21
C THR A 176 -30.23 9.44 -5.54
N PRO A 177 -30.04 9.82 -4.26
CA PRO A 177 -30.92 10.82 -3.67
C PRO A 177 -30.92 12.09 -4.52
N PRO A 178 -32.06 12.77 -4.66
CA PRO A 178 -32.08 14.06 -5.35
C PRO A 178 -31.09 15.01 -4.68
N ALA A 179 -30.35 15.76 -5.48
CA ALA A 179 -29.45 16.80 -4.99
C ALA A 179 -30.27 17.76 -4.09
N ARG A 180 -29.78 17.97 -2.86
CA ARG A 180 -30.36 18.94 -1.93
C ARG A 180 -29.92 20.35 -2.29
#